data_1d590146f0214cf069fb3fbffe9e6c40
#
_entry.id   1d590146f0214cf069fb3fbffe9e6c40
#
_cell.length_a   1.000
_cell.length_b   1.000
_cell.length_c   1.000
_cell.angle_alpha   90.00
_cell.angle_beta   90.00
_cell.angle_gamma   90.00
#
_symmetry.space_group_name_H-M   'P 1'
#
loop_
_entity.id
_entity.type
_entity.pdbx_description
1 polymer ?
#
loop_
_entity_poly.entity_id
_entity_poly.type
_entity_poly.pdbx_seq_one_letter_code
_entity_poly.pdbx_strand_id
1 'polypeptide(L)'
;MAHELGHCLSPNLEGDEAEDFADAFAANLLFPHELAVRAYASINAQPSPAANIAHVLELADELTISPYTVIGQVNKFAGASGKAEIKMAKGFDGAVTNFNKRYKYLSEALFGAAELDEQGKPSARDYIDKVESAFETPFFSALRKYLKEFDKGPGFVQTVLDMPLLDARSIHAELS
;
A
#
# COMPACT_ATOMS: atom_id res chain seq x y z
N MET A 1 -0.59 4.49 -1.53
CA MET A 1 -0.07 5.88 -1.65
C MET A 1 0.93 6.07 -2.79
N ALA A 2 2.05 5.31 -2.88
CA ALA A 2 3.00 5.48 -4.01
C ALA A 2 2.35 5.22 -5.38
N HIS A 3 1.52 4.21 -5.50
CA HIS A 3 0.72 3.88 -6.69
C HIS A 3 -0.24 5.03 -7.05
N GLU A 4 -1.01 5.54 -6.07
CA GLU A 4 -1.92 6.68 -6.26
C GLU A 4 -1.19 7.97 -6.69
N LEU A 5 0.04 8.16 -6.19
CA LEU A 5 0.88 9.26 -6.66
C LEU A 5 1.25 9.08 -8.13
N GLY A 6 1.46 7.85 -8.58
CA GLY A 6 1.66 7.50 -9.99
C GLY A 6 0.48 7.98 -10.86
N HIS A 7 -0.76 7.69 -10.46
CA HIS A 7 -1.95 8.18 -11.17
C HIS A 7 -2.02 9.71 -11.21
N CYS A 8 -1.69 10.38 -10.09
CA CYS A 8 -1.66 11.85 -10.07
C CYS A 8 -0.62 12.45 -11.03
N LEU A 9 0.48 11.75 -11.29
CA LEU A 9 1.54 12.19 -12.20
C LEU A 9 1.26 11.88 -13.67
N SER A 10 0.27 11.04 -13.95
CA SER A 10 -0.09 10.61 -15.30
C SER A 10 -1.59 10.79 -15.60
N PRO A 11 -2.16 12.01 -15.44
CA PRO A 11 -3.60 12.23 -15.53
C PRO A 11 -4.19 12.01 -16.95
N ASN A 12 -3.34 11.83 -17.94
CA ASN A 12 -3.75 11.60 -19.32
C ASN A 12 -3.72 10.11 -19.72
N LEU A 13 -3.28 9.22 -18.83
CA LEU A 13 -3.33 7.78 -19.07
C LEU A 13 -4.65 7.23 -18.52
N GLU A 14 -5.19 6.21 -19.20
CA GLU A 14 -6.44 5.56 -18.83
C GLU A 14 -6.30 4.02 -18.89
N GLY A 15 -7.16 3.32 -18.15
CA GLY A 15 -7.20 1.87 -18.15
C GLY A 15 -5.87 1.21 -17.80
N ASP A 16 -5.52 0.15 -18.48
CA ASP A 16 -4.33 -0.67 -18.19
C ASP A 16 -3.02 0.13 -18.29
N GLU A 17 -2.93 1.13 -19.18
CA GLU A 17 -1.73 1.97 -19.29
C GLU A 17 -1.52 2.85 -18.05
N ALA A 18 -2.59 3.34 -17.44
CA ALA A 18 -2.52 4.10 -16.20
C ALA A 18 -2.08 3.22 -15.02
N GLU A 19 -2.63 2.01 -14.93
CA GLU A 19 -2.25 1.02 -13.92
C GLU A 19 -0.78 0.59 -14.05
N ASP A 20 -0.35 0.25 -15.27
CA ASP A 20 1.03 -0.14 -15.57
C ASP A 20 2.03 0.97 -15.20
N PHE A 21 1.68 2.23 -15.50
CA PHE A 21 2.50 3.38 -15.12
C PHE A 21 2.55 3.56 -13.61
N ALA A 22 1.40 3.53 -12.93
CA ALA A 22 1.30 3.71 -11.48
C ALA A 22 2.07 2.61 -10.72
N ASP A 23 1.95 1.36 -11.16
CA ASP A 23 2.71 0.22 -10.62
C ASP A 23 4.22 0.37 -10.85
N ALA A 24 4.62 0.74 -12.06
CA ALA A 24 6.03 0.95 -12.39
C ALA A 24 6.62 2.13 -11.61
N PHE A 25 5.87 3.21 -11.47
CA PHE A 25 6.26 4.38 -10.66
C PHE A 25 6.43 4.01 -9.20
N ALA A 26 5.41 3.37 -8.59
CA ALA A 26 5.45 2.95 -7.20
C ALA A 26 6.62 2.01 -6.91
N ALA A 27 6.81 1.02 -7.78
CA ALA A 27 7.89 0.06 -7.65
C ALA A 27 9.28 0.72 -7.74
N ASN A 28 9.50 1.65 -8.66
CA ASN A 28 10.77 2.37 -8.79
C ASN A 28 10.99 3.39 -7.66
N LEU A 29 9.93 3.99 -7.14
CA LEU A 29 10.00 4.91 -5.99
C LEU A 29 10.40 4.17 -4.72
N LEU A 30 9.77 3.02 -4.45
CA LEU A 30 9.97 2.24 -3.23
C LEU A 30 11.22 1.37 -3.28
N PHE A 31 11.63 0.93 -4.48
CA PHE A 31 12.81 0.09 -4.69
C PHE A 31 13.58 0.55 -5.93
N PRO A 32 14.36 1.63 -5.84
CA PRO A 32 15.12 2.19 -6.95
C PRO A 32 16.11 1.22 -7.59
N HIS A 33 16.49 1.51 -8.85
CA HIS A 33 17.41 0.68 -9.63
C HIS A 33 18.71 0.33 -8.90
N GLU A 34 19.32 1.29 -8.20
CA GLU A 34 20.56 1.07 -7.44
C GLU A 34 20.39 0.06 -6.31
N LEU A 35 19.21 0.04 -5.68
CA LEU A 35 18.87 -0.99 -4.69
C LEU A 35 18.71 -2.35 -5.36
N ALA A 36 18.07 -2.43 -6.53
CA ALA A 36 17.89 -3.66 -7.27
C ALA A 36 19.26 -4.27 -7.70
N VAL A 37 20.20 -3.44 -8.12
CA VAL A 37 21.57 -3.87 -8.45
C VAL A 37 22.27 -4.50 -7.26
N ARG A 38 22.23 -3.82 -6.10
CA ARG A 38 22.85 -4.31 -4.85
C ARG A 38 22.16 -5.56 -4.33
N ALA A 39 20.83 -5.56 -4.32
CA ALA A 39 20.03 -6.70 -3.88
C ALA A 39 20.27 -7.94 -4.76
N TYR A 40 20.37 -7.77 -6.09
CA TYR A 40 20.72 -8.87 -6.99
C TYR A 40 22.03 -9.52 -6.60
N ALA A 41 23.06 -8.73 -6.34
CA ALA A 41 24.39 -9.24 -5.96
C ALA A 41 24.32 -9.92 -4.57
N SER A 42 23.69 -9.31 -3.60
CA SER A 42 23.62 -9.82 -2.22
C SER A 42 22.78 -11.10 -2.10
N ILE A 43 21.67 -11.20 -2.84
CA ILE A 43 20.83 -12.41 -2.85
C ILE A 43 21.59 -13.58 -3.52
N ASN A 44 22.28 -13.34 -4.64
CA ASN A 44 23.08 -14.37 -5.31
C ASN A 44 24.30 -14.82 -4.50
N ALA A 45 24.78 -14.03 -3.57
CA ALA A 45 25.89 -14.37 -2.69
C ALA A 45 25.47 -15.25 -1.50
N GLN A 46 24.18 -15.48 -1.30
CA GLN A 46 23.68 -16.28 -0.18
C GLN A 46 24.05 -17.76 -0.35
N PRO A 47 24.40 -18.47 0.75
CA PRO A 47 24.94 -19.83 0.71
C PRO A 47 23.89 -20.90 0.40
N SER A 48 22.61 -20.58 0.45
CA SER A 48 21.52 -21.54 0.24
C SER A 48 20.21 -20.89 -0.19
N PRO A 49 19.31 -21.66 -0.81
CA PRO A 49 17.97 -21.17 -1.16
C PRO A 49 17.15 -20.66 0.04
N ALA A 50 17.33 -21.23 1.21
CA ALA A 50 16.68 -20.75 2.44
C ALA A 50 17.26 -19.40 2.89
N ALA A 51 18.56 -19.22 2.78
CA ALA A 51 19.23 -17.95 3.06
C ALA A 51 18.79 -16.84 2.05
N ASN A 52 18.55 -17.20 0.77
CA ASN A 52 17.97 -16.25 -0.20
C ASN A 52 16.61 -15.75 0.25
N ILE A 53 15.73 -16.66 0.67
CA ILE A 53 14.40 -16.28 1.19
C ILE A 53 14.55 -15.34 2.39
N ALA A 54 15.34 -15.72 3.38
CA ALA A 54 15.55 -14.92 4.60
C ALA A 54 16.06 -13.51 4.25
N HIS A 55 17.04 -13.41 3.35
CA HIS A 55 17.61 -12.13 2.94
C HIS A 55 16.63 -11.24 2.16
N VAL A 56 15.78 -11.83 1.31
CA VAL A 56 14.70 -11.08 0.65
C VAL A 56 13.69 -10.54 1.66
N LEU A 57 13.32 -11.33 2.67
CA LEU A 57 12.41 -10.87 3.73
C LEU A 57 13.05 -9.76 4.59
N GLU A 58 14.36 -9.83 4.85
CA GLU A 58 15.12 -8.80 5.57
C GLU A 58 15.12 -7.47 4.80
N LEU A 59 15.42 -7.49 3.50
CA LEU A 59 15.35 -6.30 2.63
C LEU A 59 13.93 -5.71 2.57
N ALA A 60 12.92 -6.56 2.52
CA ALA A 60 11.52 -6.14 2.53
C ALA A 60 11.11 -5.49 3.85
N ASP A 61 11.62 -6.03 4.98
CA ASP A 61 11.39 -5.51 6.34
C ASP A 61 12.03 -4.13 6.51
N GLU A 62 13.30 -3.99 6.14
CA GLU A 62 14.05 -2.72 6.22
C GLU A 62 13.36 -1.58 5.46
N LEU A 63 12.74 -1.88 4.31
CA LEU A 63 12.10 -0.91 3.44
C LEU A 63 10.58 -0.81 3.66
N THR A 64 10.02 -1.66 4.49
CA THR A 64 8.57 -1.76 4.73
C THR A 64 7.79 -1.95 3.42
N ILE A 65 8.26 -2.86 2.56
CA ILE A 65 7.65 -3.19 1.27
C ILE A 65 7.35 -4.69 1.16
N SER A 66 6.60 -5.07 0.14
CA SER A 66 6.34 -6.48 -0.14
C SER A 66 7.61 -7.23 -0.57
N PRO A 67 7.89 -8.44 -0.06
CA PRO A 67 8.95 -9.28 -0.58
C PRO A 67 8.82 -9.59 -2.09
N TYR A 68 7.59 -9.62 -2.61
CA TYR A 68 7.36 -9.74 -4.05
C TYR A 68 7.84 -8.51 -4.83
N THR A 69 7.71 -7.30 -4.26
CA THR A 69 8.26 -6.08 -4.86
C THR A 69 9.78 -6.15 -4.97
N VAL A 70 10.46 -6.63 -3.91
CA VAL A 70 11.92 -6.82 -3.93
C VAL A 70 12.33 -7.75 -5.07
N ILE A 71 11.76 -8.96 -5.14
CA ILE A 71 12.11 -9.95 -6.17
C ILE A 71 11.70 -9.48 -7.56
N GLY A 72 10.54 -8.82 -7.72
CA GLY A 72 10.09 -8.27 -9.00
C GLY A 72 11.08 -7.24 -9.56
N GLN A 73 11.53 -6.29 -8.74
CA GLN A 73 12.49 -5.27 -9.16
C GLN A 73 13.89 -5.85 -9.44
N VAL A 74 14.32 -6.79 -8.61
CA VAL A 74 15.58 -7.52 -8.81
C VAL A 74 15.57 -8.28 -10.14
N ASN A 75 14.49 -8.96 -10.48
CA ASN A 75 14.36 -9.70 -11.72
C ASN A 75 14.16 -8.80 -12.95
N LYS A 76 13.46 -7.67 -12.78
CA LYS A 76 13.39 -6.62 -13.82
C LYS A 76 14.78 -6.08 -14.17
N PHE A 77 15.61 -5.81 -13.16
CA PHE A 77 17.02 -5.45 -13.35
C PHE A 77 17.81 -6.57 -14.05
N ALA A 78 17.66 -7.82 -13.61
CA ALA A 78 18.36 -8.95 -14.20
C ALA A 78 18.04 -9.09 -15.69
N GLY A 79 16.77 -9.06 -16.06
CA GLY A 79 16.31 -9.12 -17.46
C GLY A 79 16.87 -7.98 -18.31
N ALA A 80 16.78 -6.73 -17.82
CA ALA A 80 17.31 -5.56 -18.52
C ALA A 80 18.85 -5.60 -18.70
N SER A 81 19.55 -6.31 -17.80
CA SER A 81 21.02 -6.45 -17.82
C SER A 81 21.51 -7.74 -18.48
N GLY A 82 20.63 -8.54 -19.09
CA GLY A 82 20.99 -9.85 -19.68
C GLY A 82 21.47 -10.87 -18.66
N LYS A 83 21.10 -10.73 -17.38
CA LYS A 83 21.44 -11.63 -16.29
C LYS A 83 20.33 -12.64 -16.06
N ALA A 84 20.67 -13.76 -15.42
CA ALA A 84 19.69 -14.76 -15.04
C ALA A 84 18.76 -14.24 -13.92
N GLU A 85 17.47 -14.47 -14.06
CA GLU A 85 16.50 -14.17 -13.00
C GLU A 85 16.74 -15.04 -11.76
N ILE A 86 16.50 -14.47 -10.60
CA ILE A 86 16.51 -15.17 -9.33
C ILE A 86 15.18 -15.89 -9.15
N LYS A 87 15.22 -17.21 -9.21
CA LYS A 87 14.06 -18.07 -8.93
C LYS A 87 14.03 -18.41 -7.45
N MET A 88 12.99 -17.93 -6.77
CA MET A 88 12.81 -18.24 -5.36
C MET A 88 12.46 -19.72 -5.16
N ALA A 89 13.00 -20.31 -4.10
CA ALA A 89 12.77 -21.71 -3.77
C ALA A 89 11.32 -21.97 -3.33
N LYS A 90 10.89 -23.24 -3.45
CA LYS A 90 9.62 -23.70 -2.88
C LYS A 90 9.54 -23.35 -1.39
N GLY A 91 8.48 -22.68 -0.99
CA GLY A 91 8.29 -22.17 0.38
C GLY A 91 8.40 -20.66 0.51
N PHE A 92 8.81 -19.94 -0.54
CA PHE A 92 8.85 -18.48 -0.54
C PHE A 92 7.47 -17.88 -0.23
N ASP A 93 6.40 -18.34 -0.90
CA ASP A 93 5.04 -17.85 -0.67
C ASP A 93 4.56 -18.07 0.78
N GLY A 94 4.89 -19.21 1.37
CA GLY A 94 4.64 -19.48 2.79
C GLY A 94 5.41 -18.55 3.72
N ALA A 95 6.66 -18.26 3.37
CA ALA A 95 7.49 -17.33 4.13
C ALA A 95 6.94 -15.89 4.03
N VAL A 96 6.51 -15.45 2.85
CA VAL A 96 5.84 -14.15 2.63
C VAL A 96 4.53 -14.06 3.42
N THR A 97 3.71 -15.12 3.40
CA THR A 97 2.48 -15.17 4.20
C THR A 97 2.76 -14.98 5.70
N ASN A 98 3.81 -15.62 6.22
CA ASN A 98 4.21 -15.46 7.62
C ASN A 98 4.85 -14.09 7.91
N PHE A 99 5.58 -13.53 6.95
CA PHE A 99 6.13 -12.19 7.02
C PHE A 99 5.00 -11.15 7.15
N ASN A 100 3.99 -11.23 6.28
CA ASN A 100 2.87 -10.29 6.29
C ASN A 100 2.07 -10.32 7.61
N LYS A 101 2.00 -11.46 8.29
CA LYS A 101 1.34 -11.57 9.61
C LYS A 101 2.01 -10.75 10.72
N ARG A 102 3.23 -10.27 10.52
CA ARG A 102 3.92 -9.40 11.50
C ARG A 102 3.38 -7.98 11.48
N TYR A 103 2.80 -7.58 10.36
CA TYR A 103 2.27 -6.22 10.18
C TYR A 103 0.79 -6.21 10.50
N LYS A 104 0.41 -5.30 11.35
CA LYS A 104 -1.01 -5.02 11.62
C LYS A 104 -1.62 -4.29 10.44
N TYR A 105 -2.90 -4.54 10.18
CA TYR A 105 -3.66 -3.66 9.30
C TYR A 105 -3.65 -2.23 9.87
N LEU A 106 -3.75 -1.24 8.99
CA LEU A 106 -3.76 0.16 9.40
C LEU A 106 -4.88 0.46 10.41
N SER A 107 -6.06 -0.15 10.22
CA SER A 107 -7.16 -0.08 11.15
C SER A 107 -6.81 -0.62 12.55
N GLU A 108 -6.11 -1.75 12.63
CA GLU A 108 -5.67 -2.34 13.90
C GLU A 108 -4.55 -1.52 14.58
N ALA A 109 -3.79 -0.76 13.79
CA ALA A 109 -2.74 0.12 14.30
C ALA A 109 -3.30 1.45 14.80
N LEU A 110 -4.35 1.97 14.16
CA LEU A 110 -4.97 3.24 14.50
C LEU A 110 -5.99 3.14 15.63
N PHE A 111 -6.74 2.02 15.71
CA PHE A 111 -7.84 1.88 16.65
C PHE A 111 -7.54 0.79 17.69
N GLY A 112 -7.69 1.12 18.98
CA GLY A 112 -7.68 0.13 20.06
C GLY A 112 -8.98 -0.67 20.08
N ALA A 113 -8.95 -1.86 20.67
CA ALA A 113 -10.15 -2.72 20.77
C ALA A 113 -11.36 -2.05 21.47
N ALA A 114 -11.11 -1.09 22.36
CA ALA A 114 -12.14 -0.34 23.06
C ALA A 114 -12.77 0.78 22.21
N GLU A 115 -12.19 1.11 21.07
CA GLU A 115 -12.67 2.13 20.14
C GLU A 115 -13.50 1.53 19.00
N LEU A 116 -13.68 0.21 19.02
CA LEU A 116 -14.41 -0.53 17.99
C LEU A 116 -15.75 -1.02 18.51
N ASP A 117 -16.75 -1.01 17.64
CA ASP A 117 -18.07 -1.60 17.92
C ASP A 117 -18.03 -3.15 17.90
N GLU A 118 -19.18 -3.79 18.09
CA GLU A 118 -19.32 -5.25 18.05
C GLU A 118 -18.94 -5.87 16.67
N GLN A 119 -18.95 -5.07 15.61
CA GLN A 119 -18.54 -5.45 14.25
C GLN A 119 -17.06 -5.18 13.97
N GLY A 120 -16.31 -4.68 14.97
CA GLY A 120 -14.90 -4.33 14.82
C GLY A 120 -14.65 -3.04 14.03
N LYS A 121 -15.62 -2.11 14.02
CA LYS A 121 -15.54 -0.83 13.32
C LYS A 121 -15.49 0.35 14.30
N PRO A 122 -14.71 1.39 14.01
CA PRO A 122 -14.75 2.65 14.76
C PRO A 122 -16.04 3.42 14.46
N SER A 123 -16.45 4.30 15.36
CA SER A 123 -17.48 5.28 15.03
C SER A 123 -17.00 6.20 13.88
N ALA A 124 -17.94 6.77 13.11
CA ALA A 124 -17.61 7.69 12.02
C ALA A 124 -16.77 8.88 12.51
N ARG A 125 -17.06 9.39 13.69
CA ARG A 125 -16.34 10.50 14.32
C ARG A 125 -14.91 10.10 14.68
N ASP A 126 -14.76 8.97 15.39
CA ASP A 126 -13.43 8.49 15.78
C ASP A 126 -12.58 8.18 14.56
N TYR A 127 -13.20 7.65 13.50
CA TYR A 127 -12.51 7.41 12.22
C TYR A 127 -11.97 8.72 11.63
N ILE A 128 -12.80 9.77 11.54
CA ILE A 128 -12.39 11.09 11.02
C ILE A 128 -11.25 11.66 11.84
N ASP A 129 -11.42 11.74 13.16
CA ASP A 129 -10.47 12.36 14.08
C ASP A 129 -9.12 11.62 14.07
N LYS A 130 -9.13 10.28 14.08
CA LYS A 130 -7.91 9.46 14.04
C LYS A 130 -7.18 9.59 12.71
N VAL A 131 -7.89 9.56 11.59
CA VAL A 131 -7.27 9.68 10.26
C VAL A 131 -6.66 11.07 10.08
N GLU A 132 -7.38 12.14 10.40
CA GLU A 132 -6.82 13.50 10.31
C GLU A 132 -5.60 13.68 11.20
N SER A 133 -5.64 13.13 12.42
CA SER A 133 -4.50 13.20 13.35
C SER A 133 -3.31 12.35 12.90
N ALA A 134 -3.55 11.10 12.47
CA ALA A 134 -2.48 10.18 12.11
C ALA A 134 -1.74 10.57 10.83
N PHE A 135 -2.46 11.17 9.88
CA PHE A 135 -1.90 11.59 8.59
C PHE A 135 -1.64 13.08 8.49
N GLU A 136 -1.91 13.84 9.56
CA GLU A 136 -1.75 15.30 9.61
C GLU A 136 -2.40 16.00 8.41
N THR A 137 -3.61 15.55 8.03
CA THR A 137 -4.30 15.96 6.81
C THR A 137 -5.63 16.69 7.13
N PRO A 138 -5.97 17.80 6.47
CA PRO A 138 -7.27 18.45 6.57
C PRO A 138 -8.33 17.83 5.64
N PHE A 139 -8.16 16.58 5.22
CA PHE A 139 -8.95 15.93 4.18
C PHE A 139 -10.47 15.99 4.48
N PHE A 140 -10.90 15.58 5.66
CA PHE A 140 -12.33 15.59 6.01
C PHE A 140 -12.88 17.00 6.16
N SER A 141 -12.06 17.94 6.59
CA SER A 141 -12.44 19.36 6.63
C SER A 141 -12.65 19.92 5.23
N ALA A 142 -11.81 19.54 4.26
CA ALA A 142 -11.97 19.90 2.86
C ALA A 142 -13.19 19.20 2.23
N LEU A 143 -13.35 17.90 2.52
CA LEU A 143 -14.50 17.11 2.05
C LEU A 143 -15.82 17.70 2.56
N ARG A 144 -15.90 18.08 3.83
CA ARG A 144 -17.08 18.76 4.41
C ARG A 144 -17.47 20.03 3.64
N LYS A 145 -16.49 20.88 3.32
CA LYS A 145 -16.73 22.09 2.52
C LYS A 145 -17.26 21.74 1.14
N TYR A 146 -16.64 20.77 0.49
CA TYR A 146 -17.05 20.33 -0.84
C TYR A 146 -18.48 19.76 -0.86
N LEU A 147 -18.82 18.90 0.12
CA LEU A 147 -20.17 18.32 0.23
C LEU A 147 -21.23 19.41 0.36
N LYS A 148 -20.97 20.44 1.18
CA LYS A 148 -21.90 21.57 1.35
C LYS A 148 -22.00 22.48 0.14
N GLU A 149 -20.87 22.80 -0.48
CA GLU A 149 -20.81 23.71 -1.64
C GLU A 149 -21.50 23.10 -2.86
N PHE A 150 -21.36 21.81 -3.08
CA PHE A 150 -21.85 21.11 -4.28
C PHE A 150 -23.07 20.20 -4.01
N ASP A 151 -23.69 20.30 -2.84
CA ASP A 151 -24.85 19.50 -2.41
C ASP A 151 -24.66 17.99 -2.68
N LYS A 152 -23.51 17.44 -2.27
CA LYS A 152 -23.17 16.03 -2.50
C LYS A 152 -23.65 15.14 -1.37
N GLY A 153 -24.32 14.06 -1.73
CA GLY A 153 -24.83 13.08 -0.78
C GLY A 153 -23.85 11.94 -0.46
N PRO A 154 -24.29 10.95 0.35
CA PRO A 154 -23.46 9.81 0.79
C PRO A 154 -22.84 8.97 -0.32
N GLY A 155 -23.48 8.92 -1.51
CA GLY A 155 -22.93 8.21 -2.66
C GLY A 155 -21.62 8.81 -3.17
N PHE A 156 -21.45 10.13 -3.04
CA PHE A 156 -20.17 10.77 -3.34
C PHE A 156 -19.10 10.38 -2.33
N VAL A 157 -19.44 10.36 -1.02
CA VAL A 157 -18.53 9.90 0.04
C VAL A 157 -18.12 8.45 -0.17
N GLN A 158 -19.07 7.59 -0.57
CA GLN A 158 -18.81 6.20 -0.94
C GLN A 158 -17.74 6.09 -2.02
N THR A 159 -17.87 6.87 -3.09
CA THR A 159 -16.91 6.84 -4.21
C THR A 159 -15.54 7.37 -3.79
N VAL A 160 -15.51 8.48 -3.05
CA VAL A 160 -14.23 9.13 -2.66
C VAL A 160 -13.44 8.30 -1.66
N LEU A 161 -14.13 7.62 -0.73
CA LEU A 161 -13.48 6.84 0.33
C LEU A 161 -13.40 5.33 0.01
N ASP A 162 -13.93 4.91 -1.14
CA ASP A 162 -14.00 3.50 -1.56
C ASP A 162 -14.50 2.57 -0.43
N MET A 163 -15.65 2.92 0.15
CA MET A 163 -16.20 2.21 1.30
C MET A 163 -17.66 1.78 1.07
N PRO A 164 -18.20 0.83 1.84
CA PRO A 164 -19.62 0.46 1.77
C PRO A 164 -20.53 1.66 2.02
N LEU A 165 -21.66 1.72 1.29
CA LEU A 165 -22.61 2.84 1.38
C LEU A 165 -23.12 3.09 2.82
N LEU A 166 -23.25 2.06 3.63
CA LEU A 166 -23.69 2.20 5.03
C LEU A 166 -22.67 3.01 5.85
N ASP A 167 -21.39 2.70 5.70
CA ASP A 167 -20.30 3.41 6.36
C ASP A 167 -20.17 4.84 5.82
N ALA A 168 -20.31 5.02 4.50
CA ALA A 168 -20.33 6.34 3.87
C ALA A 168 -21.48 7.25 4.34
N ARG A 169 -22.65 6.67 4.65
CA ARG A 169 -23.77 7.41 5.27
C ARG A 169 -23.44 7.93 6.66
N SER A 170 -22.75 7.12 7.45
CA SER A 170 -22.33 7.52 8.80
C SER A 170 -21.27 8.63 8.74
N ILE A 171 -20.28 8.51 7.86
CA ILE A 171 -19.29 9.57 7.61
C ILE A 171 -19.95 10.84 7.08
N HIS A 172 -20.86 10.73 6.11
CA HIS A 172 -21.59 11.88 5.56
C HIS A 172 -22.37 12.62 6.67
N ALA A 173 -23.04 11.89 7.56
CA ALA A 173 -23.81 12.49 8.66
C ALA A 173 -22.92 13.31 9.63
N GLU A 174 -21.69 12.85 9.89
CA GLU A 174 -20.71 13.60 10.70
C GLU A 174 -20.14 14.83 9.97
N LEU A 175 -20.13 14.81 8.63
CA LEU A 175 -19.62 15.91 7.81
C LEU A 175 -20.68 16.93 7.41
N SER A 176 -21.98 16.63 7.57
CA SER A 176 -23.09 17.54 7.25
C SER A 176 -23.34 18.51 8.37
#